data_293a95a195c53c9bdd20783dd97d77da
#
_entry.id   293a95a195c53c9bdd20783dd97d77da
#
_cell.length_a   1.000
_cell.length_b   1.000
_cell.length_c   1.000
_cell.angle_alpha   90.00
_cell.angle_beta   90.00
_cell.angle_gamma   90.00
#
_symmetry.space_group_name_H-M   'P 1'
#
loop_
_entity.id
_entity.type
_entity.pdbx_description
1 polymer ?
#
loop_
_entity_poly.entity_id
_entity_poly.type
_entity_poly.pdbx_seq_one_letter_code
_entity_poly.pdbx_strand_id
1 'polypeptide(L)'
;MKDDKKFEHYLFDLGRLVREYALAAVEERQKQEDSASLEFYEGYILGFHRIVSLMQQQALAFGIELKDIQLEGLEPDRDLASVLKKLSP
;
A
#
# COMPACT_ATOMS: atom_id res chain seq x y z
N MET A 1 -17.51 -13.64 18.98
CA MET A 1 -17.96 -14.87 18.37
C MET A 1 -17.14 -15.18 17.15
N LYS A 2 -17.50 -16.26 16.46
CA LYS A 2 -16.75 -16.67 15.28
C LYS A 2 -16.70 -15.60 14.20
N ASP A 3 -17.80 -14.85 14.05
CA ASP A 3 -17.87 -13.85 13.00
C ASP A 3 -16.88 -12.71 13.24
N ASP A 4 -16.67 -12.35 14.51
CA ASP A 4 -15.73 -11.28 14.83
C ASP A 4 -14.33 -11.65 14.41
N LYS A 5 -13.94 -12.91 14.66
CA LYS A 5 -12.60 -13.34 14.27
C LYS A 5 -12.45 -13.47 12.77
N LYS A 6 -13.55 -13.80 12.09
CA LYS A 6 -13.50 -13.89 10.62
C LYS A 6 -13.17 -12.53 10.03
N PHE A 7 -13.79 -11.45 10.51
CA PHE A 7 -13.54 -10.12 10.00
C PHE A 7 -12.13 -9.66 10.34
N GLU A 8 -11.66 -9.97 11.56
CA GLU A 8 -10.30 -9.65 11.94
C GLU A 8 -9.29 -10.32 11.03
N HIS A 9 -9.50 -11.60 10.76
CA HIS A 9 -8.59 -12.37 9.91
C HIS A 9 -8.62 -11.84 8.48
N TYR A 10 -9.80 -11.48 8.00
CA TYR A 10 -9.94 -10.94 6.65
C TYR A 10 -9.15 -9.64 6.50
N LEU A 11 -9.31 -8.73 7.46
CA LEU A 11 -8.63 -7.45 7.40
C LEU A 11 -7.12 -7.60 7.55
N PHE A 12 -6.69 -8.50 8.43
CA PHE A 12 -5.27 -8.78 8.61
C PHE A 12 -4.66 -9.31 7.32
N ASP A 13 -5.33 -10.28 6.71
CA ASP A 13 -4.83 -10.90 5.50
C ASP A 13 -4.87 -9.95 4.31
N LEU A 14 -5.95 -9.19 4.19
CA LEU A 14 -6.07 -8.22 3.12
C LEU A 14 -4.98 -7.16 3.22
N GLY A 15 -4.73 -6.65 4.43
CA GLY A 15 -3.68 -5.67 4.64
C GLY A 15 -2.32 -6.22 4.27
N ARG A 16 -2.06 -7.47 4.64
CA ARG A 16 -0.79 -8.10 4.28
C ARG A 16 -0.62 -8.16 2.76
N LEU A 17 -1.66 -8.56 2.05
CA LEU A 17 -1.59 -8.67 0.59
C LEU A 17 -1.45 -7.31 -0.07
N VAL A 18 -2.16 -6.31 0.42
CA VAL A 18 -2.04 -4.96 -0.10
C VAL A 18 -0.61 -4.47 0.07
N ARG A 19 -0.03 -4.71 1.25
CA ARG A 19 1.35 -4.32 1.51
C ARG A 19 2.31 -5.02 0.55
N GLU A 20 2.14 -6.34 0.37
CA GLU A 20 3.04 -7.09 -0.49
C GLU A 20 2.93 -6.62 -1.94
N TYR A 21 1.72 -6.40 -2.41
CA TYR A 21 1.54 -5.95 -3.80
C TYR A 21 2.09 -4.55 -4.02
N ALA A 22 1.92 -3.68 -3.03
CA ALA A 22 2.43 -2.31 -3.14
C ALA A 22 3.96 -2.30 -3.24
N LEU A 23 4.61 -3.05 -2.35
CA LEU A 23 6.07 -3.08 -2.36
C LEU A 23 6.61 -3.82 -3.58
N ALA A 24 5.90 -4.85 -4.03
CA ALA A 24 6.29 -5.55 -5.26
C ALA A 24 6.20 -4.62 -6.47
N ALA A 25 5.21 -3.73 -6.49
CA ALA A 25 5.08 -2.79 -7.59
C ALA A 25 6.28 -1.84 -7.65
N VAL A 26 6.78 -1.41 -6.48
CA VAL A 26 7.96 -0.56 -6.44
C VAL A 26 9.17 -1.29 -7.01
N GLU A 27 9.33 -2.57 -6.65
CA GLU A 27 10.43 -3.37 -7.18
C GLU A 27 10.31 -3.57 -8.68
N GLU A 28 9.10 -3.85 -9.16
CA GLU A 28 8.90 -4.05 -10.59
C GLU A 28 9.18 -2.81 -11.39
N ARG A 29 8.85 -1.64 -10.84
CA ARG A 29 9.16 -0.38 -11.52
C ARG A 29 10.65 -0.24 -11.73
N GLN A 30 11.44 -0.63 -10.75
CA GLN A 30 12.90 -0.49 -10.84
C GLN A 30 13.49 -1.33 -11.96
N LYS A 31 12.78 -2.37 -12.38
CA LYS A 31 13.26 -3.24 -13.45
C LYS A 31 12.89 -2.75 -14.84
N GLN A 32 12.01 -1.75 -14.93
CA GLN A 32 11.53 -1.28 -16.22
C GLN A 32 12.47 -0.23 -16.80
N GLU A 33 12.64 -0.25 -18.12
CA GLU A 33 13.52 0.70 -18.79
C GLU A 33 12.78 1.59 -19.77
N ASP A 34 11.70 1.10 -20.37
CA ASP A 34 10.97 1.92 -21.34
C ASP A 34 9.95 2.81 -20.62
N SER A 35 9.68 3.96 -21.23
CA SER A 35 8.85 4.96 -20.58
C SER A 35 7.42 4.51 -20.39
N ALA A 36 6.87 3.72 -21.31
CA ALA A 36 5.50 3.27 -21.18
C ALA A 36 5.32 2.36 -19.96
N SER A 37 6.27 1.43 -19.75
CA SER A 37 6.22 0.54 -18.60
C SER A 37 6.44 1.31 -17.30
N LEU A 38 7.35 2.28 -17.31
CA LEU A 38 7.58 3.11 -16.13
C LEU A 38 6.30 3.86 -15.75
N GLU A 39 5.63 4.45 -16.73
CA GLU A 39 4.40 5.18 -16.46
C GLU A 39 3.31 4.27 -15.91
N PHE A 40 3.24 3.05 -16.44
CA PHE A 40 2.25 2.10 -15.96
C PHE A 40 2.47 1.81 -14.47
N TYR A 41 3.70 1.48 -14.10
CA TYR A 41 3.98 1.15 -12.70
C TYR A 41 3.89 2.36 -11.78
N GLU A 42 4.20 3.55 -12.28
CA GLU A 42 4.04 4.75 -11.47
C GLU A 42 2.57 5.01 -11.14
N GLY A 43 1.68 4.80 -12.11
CA GLY A 43 0.26 4.93 -11.83
C GLY A 43 -0.23 3.85 -10.88
N TYR A 44 0.26 2.64 -11.06
CA TYR A 44 -0.08 1.50 -10.22
C TYR A 44 0.35 1.78 -8.76
N ILE A 45 1.57 2.28 -8.58
CA ILE A 45 2.09 2.61 -7.26
C ILE A 45 1.29 3.75 -6.63
N LEU A 46 0.93 4.75 -7.43
CA LEU A 46 0.12 5.85 -6.93
C LEU A 46 -1.22 5.36 -6.42
N GLY A 47 -1.81 4.38 -7.11
CA GLY A 47 -3.04 3.77 -6.65
C GLY A 47 -2.89 3.10 -5.30
N PHE A 48 -1.79 2.36 -5.12
CA PHE A 48 -1.53 1.72 -3.82
C PHE A 48 -1.25 2.75 -2.75
N HIS A 49 -0.55 3.83 -3.08
CA HIS A 49 -0.32 4.90 -2.12
C HIS A 49 -1.65 5.41 -1.58
N ARG A 50 -2.60 5.64 -2.46
CA ARG A 50 -3.89 6.16 -2.07
C ARG A 50 -4.65 5.16 -1.18
N ILE A 51 -4.65 3.90 -1.57
CA ILE A 51 -5.38 2.87 -0.83
C ILE A 51 -4.75 2.62 0.54
N VAL A 52 -3.43 2.51 0.60
CA VAL A 52 -2.76 2.29 1.88
C VAL A 52 -3.00 3.47 2.80
N SER A 53 -2.89 4.70 2.28
CA SER A 53 -3.16 5.89 3.08
C SER A 53 -4.57 5.88 3.63
N LEU A 54 -5.54 5.53 2.79
CA LEU A 54 -6.93 5.46 3.21
C LEU A 54 -7.12 4.42 4.30
N MET A 55 -6.56 3.22 4.11
CA MET A 55 -6.71 2.16 5.10
C MET A 55 -6.10 2.56 6.44
N GLN A 56 -4.94 3.21 6.41
CA GLN A 56 -4.29 3.65 7.64
C GLN A 56 -5.11 4.73 8.35
N GLN A 57 -5.64 5.68 7.59
CA GLN A 57 -6.47 6.73 8.17
C GLN A 57 -7.75 6.18 8.77
N GLN A 58 -8.38 5.26 8.07
CA GLN A 58 -9.60 4.63 8.59
C GLN A 58 -9.32 3.81 9.83
N ALA A 59 -8.20 3.09 9.85
CA ALA A 59 -7.84 2.32 11.04
C ALA A 59 -7.71 3.24 12.24
N LEU A 60 -7.03 4.37 12.07
CA LEU A 60 -6.87 5.32 13.17
C LEU A 60 -8.22 5.87 13.62
N ALA A 61 -9.10 6.16 12.67
CA ALA A 61 -10.42 6.70 12.99
C ALA A 61 -11.25 5.72 13.83
N PHE A 62 -11.07 4.42 13.59
CA PHE A 62 -11.80 3.39 14.31
C PHE A 62 -11.04 2.83 15.50
N GLY A 63 -9.88 3.39 15.84
CA GLY A 63 -9.10 2.90 16.96
C GLY A 63 -8.44 1.56 16.70
N ILE A 64 -8.23 1.21 15.44
CA ILE A 64 -7.57 -0.04 15.07
C ILE A 64 -6.08 0.24 14.90
N GLU A 65 -5.24 -0.57 15.55
CA GLU A 65 -3.81 -0.39 15.42
C GLU A 65 -3.35 -0.89 14.06
N LEU A 66 -2.38 -0.19 13.48
CA LEU A 66 -1.91 -0.54 12.14
C LEU A 66 -1.32 -1.94 12.06
N LYS A 67 -0.76 -2.43 13.17
CA LYS A 67 -0.23 -3.80 13.19
C LYS A 67 -1.32 -4.83 13.00
N ASP A 68 -2.55 -4.50 13.39
CA ASP A 68 -3.67 -5.44 13.30
C ASP A 68 -4.15 -5.60 11.87
N ILE A 69 -3.75 -4.71 10.98
CA ILE A 69 -4.05 -4.83 9.55
C ILE A 69 -2.76 -4.91 8.71
N GLN A 70 -1.64 -5.22 9.37
CA GLN A 70 -0.35 -5.46 8.71
C GLN A 70 0.18 -4.27 7.94
N LEU A 71 -0.21 -3.06 8.32
CA LEU A 71 0.26 -1.84 7.66
C LEU A 71 1.16 -1.01 8.55
N GLU A 72 1.62 -1.59 9.64
CA GLU A 72 2.58 -0.94 10.53
C GLU A 72 3.92 -0.81 9.82
N GLY A 73 4.56 0.36 9.99
CA GLY A 73 5.88 0.56 9.44
C GLY A 73 5.91 0.90 7.95
N LEU A 74 4.79 0.79 7.28
CA LEU A 74 4.69 1.18 5.88
C LEU A 74 4.23 2.63 5.81
N GLU A 75 5.09 3.51 5.31
CA GLU A 75 4.73 4.92 5.15
C GLU A 75 4.54 5.22 3.67
N PRO A 76 3.32 5.49 3.26
CA PRO A 76 3.03 5.63 1.84
C PRO A 76 3.88 6.69 1.14
N ASP A 77 4.11 7.82 1.80
CA ASP A 77 4.91 8.89 1.17
C ASP A 77 6.36 8.47 1.00
N ARG A 78 6.93 7.82 2.02
CA ARG A 78 8.33 7.41 1.96
C ARG A 78 8.53 6.17 1.10
N ASP A 79 7.65 5.17 1.28
CA ASP A 79 7.90 3.85 0.71
C ASP A 79 7.30 3.68 -0.68
N LEU A 80 6.29 4.47 -1.02
CA LEU A 80 5.60 4.33 -2.29
C LEU A 80 5.77 5.58 -3.15
N ALA A 81 5.34 6.73 -2.65
CA ALA A 81 5.31 7.93 -3.48
C ALA A 81 6.69 8.51 -3.75
N SER A 82 7.70 8.13 -2.98
CA SER A 82 9.04 8.66 -3.19
C SER A 82 9.57 8.32 -4.58
N VAL A 83 9.14 7.17 -5.15
CA VAL A 83 9.60 6.80 -6.49
C VAL A 83 9.00 7.71 -7.56
N LEU A 84 7.97 8.46 -7.21
CA LEU A 84 7.27 9.33 -8.15
C LEU A 84 7.79 10.76 -8.15
N LYS A 85 8.80 11.05 -7.35
CA LYS A 85 9.30 12.42 -7.24
C LYS A 85 9.82 12.95 -8.55
N LYS A 86 10.27 12.08 -9.43
CA LYS A 86 10.78 12.50 -10.73
C LYS A 86 9.71 13.17 -11.58
N LEU A 87 8.46 12.87 -11.30
CA LEU A 87 7.34 13.40 -12.06
C LEU A 87 6.90 14.75 -11.53
N SER A 88 7.37 15.15 -10.37
CA SER A 88 7.00 16.41 -9.77
C SER A 88 7.92 17.51 -10.26
N PRO A 89 7.38 18.68 -10.61
CA PRO A 89 8.19 19.80 -11.04
C PRO A 89 9.09 20.31 -9.93
#